data_f1d76cb56439f9acf4152513ce9e4498
#
_entry.id   f1d76cb56439f9acf4152513ce9e4498
#
_cell.length_a   1.000
_cell.length_b   1.000
_cell.length_c   1.000
_cell.angle_alpha   90.00
_cell.angle_beta   90.00
_cell.angle_gamma   90.00
#
_symmetry.space_group_name_H-M   'P 1'
#
loop_
_entity.id
_entity.type
_entity.pdbx_description
1 polymer ?
#
loop_
_entity_poly.entity_id
_entity_poly.type
_entity_poly.pdbx_seq_one_letter_code
_entity_poly.pdbx_strand_id
1 'polypeptide(L)'
;MNNKSSLVFIFLLLFINSSCNLARYNVKKSIVKNKSTKTEQLKRFLNNLSSEERKKWYIKTYSDLAVSQMKKYKIPASVTLAQGLLESGAGASTLAINANNHFGIKCHQDWRGKKIFHDDDEKNECFRKYKNPLQSYIDHSEFLTTRGRYSFLFRYSIKNYIKWSHGLKKAGYATDPRYAEKLIDIIEKYDLWKYDGSKKPLKEVKKKNNKTEKNQYVVKKGDTLYSISKKYKVSVDELIKKNNLKSNNISIGQKLKI
;
A
#
# COMPACT_ATOMS: atom_id res chain seq x y z
N MET A 1 12.92 69.10 -41.09
CA MET A 1 11.56 68.67 -40.93
C MET A 1 11.59 67.37 -40.07
N ASN A 2 11.24 67.53 -38.85
CA ASN A 2 10.56 66.69 -37.88
C ASN A 2 10.97 65.21 -37.67
N ASN A 3 11.85 65.04 -36.74
CA ASN A 3 12.19 63.78 -36.08
C ASN A 3 11.34 63.56 -34.79
N LYS A 4 10.01 63.69 -34.89
CA LYS A 4 9.13 63.50 -33.71
C LYS A 4 8.25 62.25 -33.72
N SER A 5 8.27 61.43 -34.80
CA SER A 5 7.42 60.23 -34.89
C SER A 5 8.09 58.93 -34.43
N SER A 6 9.41 58.91 -34.22
CA SER A 6 10.15 57.67 -33.85
C SER A 6 10.12 57.38 -32.34
N LEU A 7 9.92 58.39 -31.47
CA LEU A 7 9.92 58.15 -30.03
C LEU A 7 8.56 57.63 -29.48
N VAL A 8 7.47 57.90 -30.17
CA VAL A 8 6.11 57.46 -29.75
C VAL A 8 5.93 55.95 -29.97
N PHE A 9 6.57 55.37 -31.01
CA PHE A 9 6.48 53.95 -31.30
C PHE A 9 7.26 53.10 -30.31
N ILE A 10 8.39 53.58 -29.78
CA ILE A 10 9.19 52.85 -28.80
C ILE A 10 8.50 52.77 -27.45
N PHE A 11 7.78 53.81 -27.03
CA PHE A 11 6.98 53.77 -25.77
C PHE A 11 5.76 52.84 -25.84
N LEU A 12 5.13 52.71 -27.03
CA LEU A 12 3.95 51.81 -27.17
C LEU A 12 4.37 50.33 -27.11
N LEU A 13 5.54 49.96 -27.64
CA LEU A 13 6.08 48.59 -27.58
C LEU A 13 6.49 48.17 -26.16
N LEU A 14 6.94 49.09 -25.32
CA LEU A 14 7.29 48.79 -23.91
C LEU A 14 6.05 48.55 -23.06
N PHE A 15 4.94 49.22 -23.32
CA PHE A 15 3.66 49.00 -22.59
C PHE A 15 3.01 47.67 -22.97
N ILE A 16 3.12 47.22 -24.22
CA ILE A 16 2.53 45.92 -24.63
C ILE A 16 3.25 44.74 -23.97
N ASN A 17 4.59 44.80 -23.83
CA ASN A 17 5.35 43.74 -23.15
C ASN A 17 5.09 43.68 -21.64
N SER A 18 4.85 44.84 -20.99
CA SER A 18 4.54 44.89 -19.57
C SER A 18 3.16 44.30 -19.26
N SER A 19 2.15 44.59 -20.09
CA SER A 19 0.78 44.06 -19.94
C SER A 19 0.72 42.54 -20.14
N CYS A 20 1.51 42.01 -21.09
CA CYS A 20 1.54 40.56 -21.36
C CYS A 20 2.20 39.77 -20.22
N ASN A 21 3.22 40.32 -19.56
CA ASN A 21 3.84 39.70 -18.39
C ASN A 21 2.94 39.75 -17.16
N LEU A 22 2.19 40.83 -16.97
CA LEU A 22 1.23 40.96 -15.85
C LEU A 22 0.05 39.99 -16.02
N ALA A 23 -0.46 39.84 -17.23
CA ALA A 23 -1.52 38.87 -17.54
C ALA A 23 -1.05 37.41 -17.31
N ARG A 24 0.15 37.06 -17.75
CA ARG A 24 0.76 35.75 -17.51
C ARG A 24 0.99 35.48 -16.02
N TYR A 25 1.42 36.48 -15.24
CA TYR A 25 1.60 36.37 -13.79
C TYR A 25 0.26 36.18 -13.08
N ASN A 26 -0.77 36.91 -13.43
CA ASN A 26 -2.11 36.81 -12.83
C ASN A 26 -2.77 35.47 -13.17
N VAL A 27 -2.63 34.96 -14.40
CA VAL A 27 -3.09 33.62 -14.78
C VAL A 27 -2.38 32.53 -13.98
N LYS A 28 -1.04 32.60 -13.85
CA LYS A 28 -0.30 31.67 -12.98
C LYS A 28 -0.75 31.73 -11.53
N LYS A 29 -0.97 32.93 -10.96
CA LYS A 29 -1.41 33.13 -9.58
C LYS A 29 -2.82 32.59 -9.35
N SER A 30 -3.75 32.78 -10.31
CA SER A 30 -5.10 32.22 -10.23
C SER A 30 -5.12 30.70 -10.32
N ILE A 31 -4.30 30.10 -11.19
CA ILE A 31 -4.16 28.64 -11.32
C ILE A 31 -3.59 28.03 -10.02
N VAL A 32 -2.57 28.66 -9.43
CA VAL A 32 -1.98 28.19 -8.16
C VAL A 32 -2.98 28.32 -7.01
N LYS A 33 -3.71 29.46 -6.93
CA LYS A 33 -4.73 29.67 -5.91
C LYS A 33 -5.89 28.68 -6.06
N ASN A 34 -6.32 28.37 -7.28
CA ASN A 34 -7.39 27.40 -7.56
C ASN A 34 -6.95 25.95 -7.21
N LYS A 35 -5.70 25.61 -7.41
CA LYS A 35 -5.15 24.30 -7.04
C LYS A 35 -5.02 24.14 -5.52
N SER A 36 -4.58 25.18 -4.82
CA SER A 36 -4.51 25.20 -3.36
C SER A 36 -5.89 25.06 -2.74
N THR A 37 -6.89 25.75 -3.26
CA THR A 37 -8.30 25.63 -2.80
C THR A 37 -8.86 24.24 -3.01
N LYS A 38 -8.58 23.59 -4.16
CA LYS A 38 -9.06 22.23 -4.45
C LYS A 38 -8.44 21.18 -3.50
N THR A 39 -7.16 21.28 -3.23
CA THR A 39 -6.46 20.38 -2.29
C THR A 39 -7.01 20.55 -0.87
N GLU A 40 -7.22 21.80 -0.43
CA GLU A 40 -7.76 22.09 0.88
C GLU A 40 -9.24 21.66 1.03
N GLN A 41 -10.04 21.81 -0.01
CA GLN A 41 -11.41 21.31 -0.05
C GLN A 41 -11.44 19.78 0.06
N LEU A 42 -10.58 19.06 -0.68
CA LEU A 42 -10.47 17.61 -0.58
C LEU A 42 -10.08 17.18 0.84
N LYS A 43 -9.09 17.84 1.44
CA LYS A 43 -8.66 17.57 2.81
C LYS A 43 -9.79 17.73 3.81
N ARG A 44 -10.51 18.86 3.75
CA ARG A 44 -11.69 19.11 4.62
C ARG A 44 -12.77 18.06 4.40
N PHE A 45 -13.10 17.74 3.15
CA PHE A 45 -14.07 16.70 2.83
C PHE A 45 -13.68 15.35 3.46
N LEU A 46 -12.43 14.89 3.25
CA LEU A 46 -11.97 13.62 3.78
C LEU A 46 -11.90 13.59 5.32
N ASN A 47 -11.60 14.72 5.95
CA ASN A 47 -11.58 14.83 7.41
C ASN A 47 -12.97 14.78 8.05
N ASN A 48 -14.00 15.18 7.31
CA ASN A 48 -15.39 15.11 7.77
C ASN A 48 -16.01 13.71 7.64
N LEU A 49 -15.36 12.80 6.87
CA LEU A 49 -15.82 11.42 6.74
C LEU A 49 -15.30 10.56 7.89
N SER A 50 -16.13 9.67 8.39
CA SER A 50 -15.69 8.57 9.24
C SER A 50 -14.68 7.69 8.50
N SER A 51 -13.89 6.90 9.24
CA SER A 51 -12.93 5.97 8.64
C SER A 51 -13.57 5.02 7.62
N GLU A 52 -14.78 4.55 7.91
CA GLU A 52 -15.50 3.61 7.05
C GLU A 52 -16.05 4.28 5.78
N GLU A 53 -16.62 5.47 5.92
CA GLU A 53 -17.09 6.25 4.77
C GLU A 53 -15.96 6.65 3.84
N ARG A 54 -14.81 7.02 4.38
CA ARG A 54 -13.60 7.35 3.63
C ARG A 54 -13.08 6.18 2.81
N LYS A 55 -13.10 4.97 3.36
CA LYS A 55 -12.71 3.75 2.63
C LYS A 55 -13.67 3.45 1.49
N LYS A 56 -14.99 3.56 1.72
CA LYS A 56 -16.00 3.38 0.68
C LYS A 56 -15.87 4.44 -0.43
N TRP A 57 -15.63 5.70 -0.04
CA TRP A 57 -15.37 6.78 -0.98
C TRP A 57 -14.12 6.49 -1.83
N TYR A 58 -13.03 6.05 -1.20
CA TYR A 58 -11.79 5.71 -1.89
C TYR A 58 -12.00 4.62 -2.94
N ILE A 59 -12.68 3.55 -2.57
CA ILE A 59 -12.99 2.44 -3.47
C ILE A 59 -13.80 2.95 -4.66
N LYS A 60 -14.89 3.69 -4.41
CA LYS A 60 -15.75 4.24 -5.47
C LYS A 60 -14.97 5.16 -6.41
N THR A 61 -14.04 5.95 -5.87
CA THR A 61 -13.29 6.96 -6.64
C THR A 61 -12.20 6.33 -7.51
N TYR A 62 -11.55 5.25 -7.03
CA TYR A 62 -10.33 4.73 -7.65
C TYR A 62 -10.47 3.32 -8.25
N SER A 63 -11.64 2.68 -8.15
CA SER A 63 -11.85 1.34 -8.70
C SER A 63 -11.58 1.27 -10.20
N ASP A 64 -12.04 2.24 -10.98
CA ASP A 64 -11.83 2.26 -12.43
C ASP A 64 -10.36 2.41 -12.80
N LEU A 65 -9.59 3.18 -12.02
CA LEU A 65 -8.13 3.27 -12.19
C LEU A 65 -7.48 1.90 -11.95
N ALA A 66 -7.82 1.24 -10.85
CA ALA A 66 -7.27 -0.07 -10.54
C ALA A 66 -7.63 -1.12 -11.61
N VAL A 67 -8.88 -1.13 -12.09
CA VAL A 67 -9.31 -2.01 -13.18
C VAL A 67 -8.56 -1.70 -14.48
N SER A 68 -8.33 -0.42 -14.81
CA SER A 68 -7.56 -0.05 -15.99
C SER A 68 -6.11 -0.54 -15.91
N GLN A 69 -5.49 -0.46 -14.73
CA GLN A 69 -4.14 -0.99 -14.50
C GLN A 69 -4.11 -2.51 -14.58
N MET A 70 -5.11 -3.20 -14.02
CA MET A 70 -5.22 -4.65 -14.13
C MET A 70 -5.28 -5.11 -15.59
N LYS A 71 -6.08 -4.44 -16.43
CA LYS A 71 -6.17 -4.77 -17.85
C LYS A 71 -4.82 -4.63 -18.56
N LYS A 72 -4.07 -3.56 -18.26
CA LYS A 72 -2.78 -3.26 -18.89
C LYS A 72 -1.64 -4.09 -18.32
N TYR A 73 -1.48 -4.12 -17.01
CA TYR A 73 -0.30 -4.66 -16.34
C TYR A 73 -0.52 -6.04 -15.70
N LYS A 74 -1.73 -6.59 -15.75
CA LYS A 74 -2.08 -7.93 -15.23
C LYS A 74 -1.88 -8.08 -13.70
N ILE A 75 -1.97 -6.98 -12.97
CA ILE A 75 -1.99 -6.95 -11.50
C ILE A 75 -3.46 -6.94 -11.05
N PRO A 76 -3.91 -7.77 -10.09
CA PRO A 76 -5.30 -7.76 -9.62
C PRO A 76 -5.76 -6.36 -9.19
N ALA A 77 -6.90 -5.92 -9.67
CA ALA A 77 -7.49 -4.63 -9.27
C ALA A 77 -7.80 -4.60 -7.77
N SER A 78 -8.25 -5.73 -7.22
CA SER A 78 -8.50 -5.90 -5.78
C SER A 78 -7.24 -5.64 -4.94
N VAL A 79 -6.10 -6.17 -5.36
CA VAL A 79 -4.81 -6.00 -4.68
C VAL A 79 -4.36 -4.55 -4.77
N THR A 80 -4.43 -3.94 -5.97
CA THR A 80 -4.07 -2.53 -6.18
C THR A 80 -4.93 -1.60 -5.32
N LEU A 81 -6.24 -1.84 -5.24
CA LEU A 81 -7.16 -1.06 -4.39
C LEU A 81 -6.85 -1.23 -2.91
N ALA A 82 -6.61 -2.46 -2.46
CA ALA A 82 -6.29 -2.74 -1.06
C ALA A 82 -4.97 -2.09 -0.64
N GLN A 83 -3.95 -2.13 -1.50
CA GLN A 83 -2.68 -1.42 -1.28
C GLN A 83 -2.92 0.09 -1.21
N GLY A 84 -3.63 0.67 -2.20
CA GLY A 84 -3.92 2.09 -2.19
C GLY A 84 -4.71 2.55 -0.95
N LEU A 85 -5.68 1.75 -0.49
CA LEU A 85 -6.41 2.00 0.76
C LEU A 85 -5.49 2.01 1.99
N LEU A 86 -4.60 1.02 2.07
CA LEU A 86 -3.70 0.83 3.21
C LEU A 86 -2.64 1.93 3.24
N GLU A 87 -1.90 2.11 2.15
CA GLU A 87 -0.75 3.01 2.05
C GLU A 87 -1.14 4.50 2.11
N SER A 88 -2.32 4.85 1.58
CA SER A 88 -2.78 6.25 1.55
C SER A 88 -3.67 6.64 2.73
N GLY A 89 -3.94 5.73 3.68
CA GLY A 89 -4.96 5.97 4.71
C GLY A 89 -6.33 6.30 4.10
N ALA A 90 -6.74 5.54 3.07
CA ALA A 90 -7.95 5.80 2.28
C ALA A 90 -7.95 7.19 1.60
N GLY A 91 -6.80 7.60 1.10
CA GLY A 91 -6.62 8.85 0.38
C GLY A 91 -6.40 10.10 1.26
N ALA A 92 -6.38 9.93 2.58
CA ALA A 92 -6.27 11.05 3.52
C ALA A 92 -4.84 11.34 4.00
N SER A 93 -3.84 10.53 3.60
CA SER A 93 -2.45 10.78 3.98
C SER A 93 -1.90 12.06 3.32
N THR A 94 -0.90 12.66 3.94
CA THR A 94 -0.19 13.83 3.41
C THR A 94 0.33 13.59 1.99
N LEU A 95 0.87 12.39 1.73
CA LEU A 95 1.39 12.01 0.42
C LEU A 95 0.28 11.88 -0.62
N ALA A 96 -0.87 11.29 -0.27
CA ALA A 96 -2.01 11.18 -1.17
C ALA A 96 -2.59 12.55 -1.54
N ILE A 97 -2.81 13.42 -0.54
CA ILE A 97 -3.44 14.73 -0.74
C ILE A 97 -2.51 15.72 -1.46
N ASN A 98 -1.25 15.84 -1.00
CA ASN A 98 -0.34 16.90 -1.46
C ASN A 98 0.54 16.49 -2.64
N ALA A 99 0.70 15.18 -2.84
CA ALA A 99 1.56 14.63 -3.89
C ALA A 99 0.85 13.69 -4.87
N ASN A 100 -0.44 13.39 -4.68
CA ASN A 100 -1.17 12.32 -5.40
C ASN A 100 -0.43 10.97 -5.35
N ASN A 101 0.37 10.73 -4.31
CA ASN A 101 1.15 9.51 -4.13
C ASN A 101 0.38 8.56 -3.20
N HIS A 102 -0.39 7.67 -3.80
CA HIS A 102 -1.30 6.77 -3.09
C HIS A 102 -0.62 5.49 -2.58
N PHE A 103 0.63 5.26 -2.95
CA PHE A 103 1.36 4.02 -2.63
C PHE A 103 2.67 4.27 -1.87
N GLY A 104 2.93 5.52 -1.46
CA GLY A 104 4.15 5.86 -0.73
C GLY A 104 5.43 5.59 -1.53
N ILE A 105 5.42 5.78 -2.86
CA ILE A 105 6.60 5.48 -3.68
C ILE A 105 7.68 6.53 -3.42
N LYS A 106 8.80 6.07 -2.85
CA LYS A 106 9.98 6.90 -2.56
C LYS A 106 10.72 7.28 -3.87
N CYS A 107 11.47 8.38 -3.85
CA CYS A 107 12.37 8.73 -4.94
C CYS A 107 13.49 7.69 -5.00
N HIS A 108 13.68 7.06 -6.14
CA HIS A 108 14.88 6.27 -6.41
C HIS A 108 15.87 7.12 -7.23
N GLN A 109 17.10 6.67 -7.39
CA GLN A 109 18.18 7.43 -8.04
C GLN A 109 17.84 7.92 -9.46
N ASP A 110 16.99 7.20 -10.16
CA ASP A 110 16.52 7.47 -11.53
C ASP A 110 15.30 8.41 -11.61
N TRP A 111 14.69 8.79 -10.46
CA TRP A 111 13.53 9.67 -10.49
C TRP A 111 13.87 11.12 -10.86
N ARG A 112 13.35 11.60 -12.00
CA ARG A 112 13.51 12.97 -12.49
C ARG A 112 12.25 13.84 -12.37
N GLY A 113 11.16 13.28 -11.82
CA GLY A 113 9.90 13.99 -11.63
C GLY A 113 9.89 14.92 -10.42
N LYS A 114 8.73 15.51 -10.14
CA LYS A 114 8.54 16.36 -8.95
C LYS A 114 8.64 15.53 -7.67
N LYS A 115 9.09 16.17 -6.60
CA LYS A 115 9.39 15.56 -5.30
C LYS A 115 8.58 16.23 -4.20
N ILE A 116 8.34 15.51 -3.12
CA ILE A 116 7.89 16.01 -1.82
C ILE A 116 8.72 15.32 -0.75
N PHE A 117 9.02 16.01 0.32
CA PHE A 117 9.73 15.45 1.46
C PHE A 117 8.75 15.22 2.61
N HIS A 118 8.87 14.10 3.28
CA HIS A 118 8.00 13.69 4.37
C HIS A 118 8.74 12.75 5.31
N ASP A 119 8.43 12.82 6.60
CA ASP A 119 8.97 11.90 7.61
C ASP A 119 8.18 10.59 7.55
N ASP A 120 8.89 9.47 7.38
CA ASP A 120 8.35 8.10 7.37
C ASP A 120 9.25 7.20 8.22
N ASP A 121 9.95 6.23 7.63
CA ASP A 121 10.94 5.41 8.36
C ASP A 121 12.12 6.27 8.86
N GLU A 122 12.50 7.26 8.07
CA GLU A 122 13.52 8.25 8.39
C GLU A 122 12.96 9.68 8.26
N LYS A 123 13.69 10.66 8.82
CA LYS A 123 13.31 12.07 8.68
C LYS A 123 13.63 12.58 7.28
N ASN A 124 12.71 13.40 6.74
CA ASN A 124 12.90 14.12 5.48
C ASN A 124 13.15 13.21 4.27
N GLU A 125 12.48 12.07 4.21
CA GLU A 125 12.59 11.16 3.07
C GLU A 125 11.93 11.71 1.79
N CYS A 126 12.53 11.39 0.64
CA CYS A 126 12.05 11.84 -0.65
C CYS A 126 10.97 10.92 -1.22
N PHE A 127 9.81 11.48 -1.52
CA PHE A 127 8.70 10.78 -2.19
C PHE A 127 8.38 11.40 -3.54
N ARG A 128 7.93 10.57 -4.49
CA ARG A 128 7.49 11.00 -5.82
C ARG A 128 6.21 11.84 -5.70
N LYS A 129 6.15 12.94 -6.49
CA LYS A 129 4.97 13.81 -6.58
C LYS A 129 4.40 13.79 -7.97
N TYR A 130 3.13 13.41 -8.10
CA TYR A 130 2.43 13.23 -9.36
C TYR A 130 1.48 14.38 -9.66
N LYS A 131 1.12 14.55 -10.94
CA LYS A 131 0.14 15.57 -11.36
C LYS A 131 -1.29 15.20 -10.95
N ASN A 132 -1.59 13.92 -10.93
CA ASN A 132 -2.89 13.34 -10.59
C ASN A 132 -2.75 11.90 -10.06
N PRO A 133 -3.79 11.32 -9.45
CA PRO A 133 -3.77 9.96 -8.93
C PRO A 133 -3.47 8.88 -9.98
N LEU A 134 -3.93 9.04 -11.23
CA LEU A 134 -3.67 8.07 -12.30
C LEU A 134 -2.17 7.81 -12.49
N GLN A 135 -1.33 8.86 -12.42
CA GLN A 135 0.12 8.68 -12.55
C GLN A 135 0.71 7.86 -11.40
N SER A 136 0.19 7.99 -10.18
CA SER A 136 0.60 7.16 -9.05
C SER A 136 0.23 5.69 -9.27
N TYR A 137 -0.96 5.42 -9.82
CA TYR A 137 -1.42 4.06 -10.14
C TYR A 137 -0.60 3.42 -11.27
N ILE A 138 -0.23 4.20 -12.28
CA ILE A 138 0.66 3.74 -13.38
C ILE A 138 2.03 3.41 -12.81
N ASP A 139 2.63 4.32 -12.07
CA ASP A 139 3.97 4.15 -11.50
C ASP A 139 4.04 2.97 -10.52
N HIS A 140 2.99 2.75 -9.71
CA HIS A 140 2.87 1.56 -8.88
C HIS A 140 2.85 0.27 -9.71
N SER A 141 2.12 0.26 -10.82
CA SER A 141 2.07 -0.91 -11.70
C SER A 141 3.42 -1.16 -12.37
N GLU A 142 4.09 -0.11 -12.82
CA GLU A 142 5.44 -0.18 -13.38
C GLU A 142 6.47 -0.63 -12.35
N PHE A 143 6.37 -0.16 -11.11
CA PHE A 143 7.20 -0.58 -10.00
C PHE A 143 7.14 -2.10 -9.76
N LEU A 144 5.95 -2.70 -9.88
CA LEU A 144 5.79 -4.14 -9.71
C LEU A 144 6.21 -4.95 -10.95
N THR A 145 6.03 -4.41 -12.15
CA THR A 145 6.34 -5.14 -13.40
C THR A 145 7.81 -5.09 -13.77
N THR A 146 8.52 -4.02 -13.46
CA THR A 146 9.91 -3.81 -13.87
C THR A 146 10.94 -4.37 -12.90
N ARG A 147 10.55 -4.65 -11.65
CA ARG A 147 11.48 -5.13 -10.62
C ARG A 147 11.45 -6.65 -10.53
N GLY A 148 12.58 -7.30 -10.83
CA GLY A 148 12.73 -8.75 -10.89
C GLY A 148 12.22 -9.51 -9.66
N ARG A 149 12.33 -8.92 -8.45
CA ARG A 149 11.84 -9.54 -7.20
C ARG A 149 10.34 -9.81 -7.20
N TYR A 150 9.54 -9.12 -8.03
CA TYR A 150 8.10 -9.33 -8.17
C TYR A 150 7.71 -10.21 -9.36
N SER A 151 8.64 -10.57 -10.25
CA SER A 151 8.36 -11.29 -11.50
C SER A 151 7.57 -12.59 -11.30
N PHE A 152 7.81 -13.32 -10.21
CA PHE A 152 7.12 -14.58 -9.91
C PHE A 152 5.63 -14.39 -9.62
N LEU A 153 5.18 -13.17 -9.25
CA LEU A 153 3.76 -12.87 -8.99
C LEU A 153 2.92 -13.05 -10.25
N PHE A 154 3.48 -12.72 -11.41
CA PHE A 154 2.80 -12.78 -12.71
C PHE A 154 2.51 -14.21 -13.20
N ARG A 155 3.01 -15.22 -12.49
CA ARG A 155 2.63 -16.63 -12.69
C ARG A 155 1.32 -16.98 -11.98
N TYR A 156 0.81 -16.12 -11.10
CA TYR A 156 -0.46 -16.32 -10.42
C TYR A 156 -1.61 -15.78 -11.25
N SER A 157 -2.78 -16.45 -11.18
CA SER A 157 -3.99 -15.90 -11.75
C SER A 157 -4.31 -14.52 -11.16
N ILE A 158 -4.73 -13.57 -11.99
CA ILE A 158 -5.20 -12.25 -11.54
C ILE A 158 -6.42 -12.33 -10.60
N LYS A 159 -7.13 -13.46 -10.59
CA LYS A 159 -8.24 -13.70 -9.67
C LYS A 159 -7.78 -14.25 -8.32
N ASN A 160 -6.50 -14.58 -8.16
CA ASN A 160 -5.98 -15.16 -6.92
C ASN A 160 -5.30 -14.09 -6.04
N TYR A 161 -6.11 -13.16 -5.52
CA TYR A 161 -5.63 -12.10 -4.64
C TYR A 161 -4.91 -12.63 -3.39
N ILE A 162 -5.24 -13.83 -2.90
CA ILE A 162 -4.57 -14.45 -1.74
C ILE A 162 -3.10 -14.74 -2.05
N LYS A 163 -2.82 -15.44 -3.19
CA LYS A 163 -1.43 -15.70 -3.61
C LYS A 163 -0.68 -14.42 -3.92
N TRP A 164 -1.34 -13.42 -4.50
CA TRP A 164 -0.75 -12.11 -4.77
C TRP A 164 -0.36 -11.40 -3.47
N SER A 165 -1.24 -11.34 -2.46
CA SER A 165 -0.99 -10.70 -1.17
C SER A 165 0.19 -11.35 -0.43
N HIS A 166 0.20 -12.68 -0.31
CA HIS A 166 1.34 -13.40 0.28
C HIS A 166 2.62 -13.25 -0.54
N GLY A 167 2.49 -13.23 -1.87
CA GLY A 167 3.61 -13.02 -2.77
C GLY A 167 4.25 -11.64 -2.63
N LEU A 168 3.46 -10.58 -2.50
CA LEU A 168 3.95 -9.22 -2.24
C LEU A 168 4.72 -9.16 -0.92
N LYS A 169 4.19 -9.76 0.15
CA LYS A 169 4.91 -9.85 1.43
C LYS A 169 6.22 -10.63 1.28
N LYS A 170 6.20 -11.78 0.60
CA LYS A 170 7.40 -12.60 0.34
C LYS A 170 8.45 -11.83 -0.47
N ALA A 171 8.02 -11.00 -1.42
CA ALA A 171 8.90 -10.17 -2.24
C ALA A 171 9.46 -8.94 -1.48
N GLY A 172 9.07 -8.73 -0.23
CA GLY A 172 9.52 -7.60 0.58
C GLY A 172 8.90 -6.26 0.16
N TYR A 173 7.62 -6.27 -0.24
CA TYR A 173 6.90 -5.00 -0.53
C TYR A 173 6.75 -4.16 0.75
N ALA A 174 6.49 -4.80 1.88
CA ALA A 174 6.39 -4.17 3.18
C ALA A 174 7.11 -5.00 4.25
N THR A 175 7.59 -4.35 5.30
CA THR A 175 8.24 -4.98 6.46
C THR A 175 7.25 -5.64 7.41
N ASP A 176 6.02 -5.12 7.51
CA ASP A 176 4.97 -5.63 8.39
C ASP A 176 4.73 -7.14 8.18
N PRO A 177 4.89 -7.98 9.22
CA PRO A 177 4.67 -9.43 9.13
C PRO A 177 3.25 -9.81 8.75
N ARG A 178 2.25 -8.97 9.05
CA ARG A 178 0.83 -9.19 8.74
C ARG A 178 0.35 -8.46 7.49
N TYR A 179 1.27 -8.02 6.63
CA TYR A 179 0.90 -7.24 5.43
C TYR A 179 -0.06 -8.00 4.50
N ALA A 180 0.23 -9.29 4.26
CA ALA A 180 -0.62 -10.11 3.39
C ALA A 180 -2.05 -10.26 3.94
N GLU A 181 -2.17 -10.54 5.23
CA GLU A 181 -3.44 -10.68 5.93
C GLU A 181 -4.23 -9.37 5.90
N LYS A 182 -3.57 -8.23 6.12
CA LYS A 182 -4.22 -6.90 6.03
C LYS A 182 -4.80 -6.64 4.64
N LEU A 183 -4.09 -7.01 3.57
CA LEU A 183 -4.61 -6.88 2.21
C LEU A 183 -5.81 -7.80 1.98
N ILE A 184 -5.72 -9.08 2.40
CA ILE A 184 -6.80 -10.06 2.26
C ILE A 184 -8.04 -9.60 3.02
N ASP A 185 -7.89 -9.16 4.27
CA ASP A 185 -9.00 -8.64 5.09
C ASP A 185 -9.71 -7.45 4.43
N ILE A 186 -8.95 -6.52 3.85
CA ILE A 186 -9.49 -5.38 3.10
C ILE A 186 -10.24 -5.87 1.85
N ILE A 187 -9.65 -6.78 1.08
CA ILE A 187 -10.25 -7.30 -0.15
C ILE A 187 -11.57 -8.02 0.16
N GLU A 188 -11.61 -8.83 1.20
CA GLU A 188 -12.79 -9.59 1.60
C GLU A 188 -13.85 -8.69 2.23
N LYS A 189 -13.46 -7.80 3.15
CA LYS A 189 -14.38 -6.89 3.83
C LYS A 189 -15.16 -5.98 2.87
N TYR A 190 -14.51 -5.51 1.79
CA TYR A 190 -15.13 -4.59 0.83
C TYR A 190 -15.50 -5.27 -0.50
N ASP A 191 -15.45 -6.60 -0.57
CA ASP A 191 -15.73 -7.37 -1.79
C ASP A 191 -14.91 -6.93 -3.02
N LEU A 192 -13.66 -6.49 -2.82
CA LEU A 192 -12.83 -5.94 -3.90
C LEU A 192 -12.51 -6.98 -4.97
N TRP A 193 -12.56 -8.28 -4.65
CA TRP A 193 -12.40 -9.39 -5.57
C TRP A 193 -13.36 -9.32 -6.78
N LYS A 194 -14.47 -8.59 -6.66
CA LYS A 194 -15.41 -8.34 -7.77
C LYS A 194 -14.75 -7.59 -8.92
N TYR A 195 -13.83 -6.69 -8.62
CA TYR A 195 -13.10 -5.90 -9.62
C TYR A 195 -12.10 -6.74 -10.44
N ASP A 196 -11.74 -7.94 -9.97
CA ASP A 196 -10.92 -8.91 -10.71
C ASP A 196 -11.77 -9.80 -11.66
N GLY A 197 -13.07 -9.52 -11.77
CA GLY A 197 -14.01 -10.33 -12.53
C GLY A 197 -14.35 -11.68 -11.87
N SER A 198 -14.19 -11.79 -10.55
CA SER A 198 -14.59 -12.97 -9.78
C SER A 198 -16.07 -12.87 -9.39
N LYS A 199 -16.79 -14.01 -9.40
CA LYS A 199 -18.20 -14.08 -9.01
C LYS A 199 -18.40 -14.31 -7.50
N LYS A 200 -17.37 -14.75 -6.81
CA LYS A 200 -17.36 -15.06 -5.37
C LYS A 200 -15.94 -14.88 -4.80
N PRO A 201 -15.80 -14.63 -3.49
CA PRO A 201 -14.49 -14.57 -2.86
C PRO A 201 -13.79 -15.93 -2.98
N LEU A 202 -12.46 -15.90 -3.02
CA LEU A 202 -11.67 -17.11 -2.86
C LEU A 202 -11.86 -17.60 -1.42
N LYS A 203 -12.18 -18.88 -1.27
CA LYS A 203 -12.00 -19.49 0.05
C LYS A 203 -10.49 -19.60 0.24
N GLU A 204 -9.95 -18.88 1.21
CA GLU A 204 -8.64 -19.20 1.72
C GLU A 204 -8.70 -20.69 2.07
N VAL A 205 -7.87 -21.48 1.43
CA VAL A 205 -7.56 -22.79 1.99
C VAL A 205 -6.77 -22.42 3.24
N LYS A 206 -7.49 -22.07 4.32
CA LYS A 206 -6.91 -22.13 5.64
C LYS A 206 -6.29 -23.52 5.64
N LYS A 207 -4.95 -23.60 5.48
CA LYS A 207 -4.26 -24.81 5.93
C LYS A 207 -4.93 -25.02 7.26
N LYS A 208 -5.78 -26.03 7.38
CA LYS A 208 -6.21 -26.54 8.66
C LYS A 208 -4.89 -26.65 9.39
N ASN A 209 -4.54 -25.63 10.15
CA ASN A 209 -3.65 -25.87 11.23
C ASN A 209 -4.45 -26.94 11.94
N ASN A 210 -4.07 -28.20 11.71
CA ASN A 210 -4.50 -29.27 12.54
C ASN A 210 -4.08 -28.82 13.93
N LYS A 211 -5.00 -28.09 14.60
CA LYS A 211 -4.87 -27.70 15.99
C LYS A 211 -4.71 -28.94 16.85
N THR A 212 -5.01 -30.09 16.24
CA THR A 212 -4.80 -31.44 16.81
C THR A 212 -3.36 -31.92 16.73
N GLU A 213 -2.51 -31.44 15.80
CA GLU A 213 -1.10 -31.87 15.76
C GLU A 213 -0.11 -30.86 16.35
N LYS A 214 -0.50 -29.59 16.53
CA LYS A 214 0.37 -28.59 17.18
C LYS A 214 0.50 -28.74 18.69
N ASN A 215 -0.32 -29.57 19.31
CA ASN A 215 -0.27 -29.81 20.74
C ASN A 215 0.44 -31.14 21.11
N GLN A 216 1.16 -31.75 20.19
CA GLN A 216 1.94 -32.96 20.49
C GLN A 216 3.43 -32.74 20.14
N TYR A 217 4.27 -33.09 21.10
CA TYR A 217 5.71 -33.14 20.94
C TYR A 217 6.18 -34.58 20.98
N VAL A 218 7.03 -34.98 20.02
CA VAL A 218 7.67 -36.29 20.03
C VAL A 218 9.02 -36.17 20.74
N VAL A 219 9.19 -36.89 21.84
CA VAL A 219 10.39 -36.88 22.67
C VAL A 219 11.58 -37.37 21.86
N LYS A 220 12.68 -36.64 21.91
CA LYS A 220 13.94 -36.93 21.20
C LYS A 220 14.99 -37.37 22.21
N LYS A 221 16.08 -37.97 21.71
CA LYS A 221 17.27 -38.34 22.52
C LYS A 221 17.81 -37.06 23.22
N GLY A 222 17.96 -37.12 24.54
CA GLY A 222 18.44 -36.03 25.37
C GLY A 222 17.34 -35.10 25.92
N ASP A 223 16.05 -35.30 25.54
CA ASP A 223 14.95 -34.54 26.14
C ASP A 223 14.63 -34.97 27.56
N THR A 224 14.25 -34.01 28.36
CA THR A 224 13.65 -34.18 29.69
C THR A 224 12.33 -33.38 29.76
N LEU A 225 11.42 -33.76 30.68
CA LEU A 225 10.22 -32.93 30.88
C LEU A 225 10.56 -31.46 31.20
N TYR A 226 11.66 -31.24 31.90
CA TYR A 226 12.15 -29.86 32.19
C TYR A 226 12.59 -29.12 30.93
N SER A 227 13.40 -29.73 30.03
CA SER A 227 13.81 -29.10 28.79
C SER A 227 12.61 -28.78 27.87
N ILE A 228 11.64 -29.71 27.84
CA ILE A 228 10.40 -29.52 27.04
C ILE A 228 9.52 -28.42 27.67
N SER A 229 9.38 -28.38 29.00
CA SER A 229 8.62 -27.34 29.70
C SER A 229 9.15 -25.93 29.39
N LYS A 230 10.45 -25.74 29.44
CA LYS A 230 11.12 -24.49 29.07
C LYS A 230 10.91 -24.12 27.62
N LYS A 231 11.03 -25.08 26.70
CA LYS A 231 10.85 -24.88 25.26
C LYS A 231 9.44 -24.43 24.89
N TYR A 232 8.44 -24.97 25.57
CA TYR A 232 7.04 -24.68 25.25
C TYR A 232 6.36 -23.73 26.25
N LYS A 233 7.10 -23.20 27.22
CA LYS A 233 6.62 -22.27 28.25
C LYS A 233 5.39 -22.79 29.03
N VAL A 234 5.42 -24.08 29.36
CA VAL A 234 4.45 -24.76 30.21
C VAL A 234 5.18 -25.33 31.43
N SER A 235 4.51 -25.52 32.55
CA SER A 235 5.14 -26.13 33.73
C SER A 235 5.35 -27.64 33.54
N VAL A 236 6.30 -28.23 34.29
CA VAL A 236 6.49 -29.70 34.31
C VAL A 236 5.24 -30.38 34.84
N ASP A 237 4.59 -29.83 35.87
CA ASP A 237 3.36 -30.37 36.47
C ASP A 237 2.19 -30.35 35.47
N GLU A 238 2.06 -29.30 34.67
CA GLU A 238 1.10 -29.25 33.56
C GLU A 238 1.33 -30.34 32.53
N LEU A 239 2.60 -30.58 32.15
CA LEU A 239 2.95 -31.66 31.22
C LEU A 239 2.60 -33.04 31.81
N ILE A 240 2.91 -33.28 33.07
CA ILE A 240 2.56 -34.52 33.79
C ILE A 240 1.06 -34.72 33.77
N LYS A 241 0.31 -33.71 34.23
CA LYS A 241 -1.18 -33.78 34.35
C LYS A 241 -1.83 -33.97 32.99
N LYS A 242 -1.39 -33.20 31.97
CA LYS A 242 -1.97 -33.21 30.62
C LYS A 242 -1.73 -34.51 29.87
N ASN A 243 -0.67 -35.22 30.23
CA ASN A 243 -0.27 -36.49 29.61
C ASN A 243 -0.49 -37.71 30.49
N ASN A 244 -1.11 -37.54 31.69
CA ASN A 244 -1.35 -38.61 32.68
C ASN A 244 -0.05 -39.39 33.01
N LEU A 245 1.08 -38.69 33.15
CA LEU A 245 2.37 -39.33 33.44
C LEU A 245 2.42 -39.69 34.92
N LYS A 246 2.94 -40.89 35.23
CA LYS A 246 3.11 -41.38 36.62
C LYS A 246 4.43 -40.91 37.24
N SER A 247 5.36 -40.42 36.42
CA SER A 247 6.68 -39.95 36.86
C SER A 247 7.26 -38.95 35.83
N ASN A 248 8.42 -38.36 36.13
CA ASN A 248 9.14 -37.50 35.23
C ASN A 248 9.86 -38.21 34.08
N ASN A 249 9.79 -39.56 34.03
CA ASN A 249 10.46 -40.36 33.02
C ASN A 249 9.63 -40.34 31.73
N ILE A 250 10.34 -40.03 30.63
CA ILE A 250 9.78 -40.00 29.27
C ILE A 250 10.69 -40.82 28.35
N SER A 251 10.10 -41.48 27.37
CA SER A 251 10.82 -42.32 26.40
C SER A 251 11.01 -41.64 25.06
N ILE A 252 12.11 -41.89 24.38
CA ILE A 252 12.35 -41.45 23.02
C ILE A 252 11.21 -41.94 22.12
N GLY A 253 10.62 -41.07 21.30
CA GLY A 253 9.47 -41.35 20.45
C GLY A 253 8.13 -41.20 21.15
N GLN A 254 8.07 -40.99 22.47
CA GLN A 254 6.83 -40.73 23.21
C GLN A 254 6.17 -39.42 22.72
N LYS A 255 4.86 -39.46 22.50
CA LYS A 255 4.09 -38.26 22.09
C LYS A 255 3.54 -37.59 23.34
N LEU A 256 3.92 -36.34 23.58
CA LEU A 256 3.43 -35.53 24.69
C LEU A 256 2.50 -34.44 24.17
N LYS A 257 1.33 -34.30 24.80
CA LYS A 257 0.47 -33.13 24.61
C LYS A 257 1.13 -31.92 25.28
N ILE A 258 1.31 -30.86 24.49
CA ILE A 258 1.95 -29.63 24.99
C ILE A 258 0.87 -28.59 25.32
#